data_6e3f8f60bc2badddcbcd499941c54bf0
#
_entry.id   6e3f8f60bc2badddcbcd499941c54bf0
#
_cell.length_a   1.000
_cell.length_b   1.000
_cell.length_c   1.000
_cell.angle_alpha   90.00
_cell.angle_beta   90.00
_cell.angle_gamma   90.00
#
_symmetry.space_group_name_H-M   'P 1'
#
loop_
_entity.id
_entity.type
_entity.pdbx_description
1 polymer ?
#
loop_
_entity_poly.entity_id
_entity_poly.type
_entity_poly.pdbx_seq_one_letter_code
_entity_poly.pdbx_strand_id
1 'polypeptide(L)'
;MDNEYEKISIKEIFSSFKCWPQVFKFIKSIDNKYLVIIFFLSIVQGFLPSITIVATQNLINEIQFKMTQKQKGLVATFLFFIGINFLASIIGQVKGYLESVFRLKLSYKTSVIVLEKSTTLELEHFENSDIYDMIRRAQGENGDRLYEVFSKMLELLAQIITLVSTAALLIMWKWWIVIIILIVPILSSIYSIKIGNLQYKIQKERAQDSRKSWYLTYLLTNDISFKEIKLYSLSSYFLDKFKFINKIFIKQDKNILNRRTKMNFIFEVLDQVIGAFVMFLIIRAGYVGEILIGNVIAYIRCISNVQSNTSALLWSLVSLYQNNLYINMFFEFINLEVKHKKIYEGRKIEKIENIELINVSYKYEKRSSYAIKNINLKLDKDSKIALVGHNGSGKTTLIKIICGFYDNYEGDILINGINLKELDLESYRRKMGIVFQDYSRYELSLRENIASGDIEKINEDLKIVNAIENSDGSDILENVSEGLDSQLGVWFDDGVQLSGGQWQKLALSRAFFRDSDIYILDEPSSALDPISEYNMLCKCCELIKDKMGIFITHRLFSIKRMAAEIVVLKNGEIVENGTHEKLMNKDGYYAYLYNMQNLDESISNL
;
A
#
# COMPACT_ATOMS: atom_id res chain seq x y z
N MET A 1 20.18 -32.44 -4.47
CA MET A 1 19.12 -31.40 -4.68
C MET A 1 19.41 -30.60 -5.95
N ASP A 2 19.58 -31.26 -7.09
CA ASP A 2 20.12 -30.61 -8.31
C ASP A 2 19.28 -30.85 -9.58
N ASN A 3 18.01 -31.23 -9.50
CA ASN A 3 17.27 -31.62 -10.70
C ASN A 3 15.80 -31.16 -10.79
N GLU A 4 15.41 -30.03 -10.20
CA GLU A 4 14.10 -29.40 -10.47
C GLU A 4 14.28 -27.95 -10.92
N TYR A 5 15.01 -27.75 -12.01
CA TYR A 5 14.95 -26.48 -12.73
C TYR A 5 13.80 -26.59 -13.74
N GLU A 6 12.60 -26.20 -13.35
CA GLU A 6 11.58 -25.88 -14.34
C GLU A 6 12.18 -24.87 -15.32
N LYS A 7 12.25 -25.29 -16.59
CA LYS A 7 12.65 -24.40 -17.69
C LYS A 7 11.59 -23.32 -17.81
N ILE A 8 11.86 -22.16 -17.19
CA ILE A 8 11.00 -21.01 -17.48
C ILE A 8 11.06 -20.78 -18.98
N SER A 9 9.92 -20.95 -19.61
CA SER A 9 9.76 -20.77 -21.04
C SER A 9 10.00 -19.30 -21.37
N ILE A 10 10.67 -19.02 -22.48
CA ILE A 10 10.74 -17.67 -23.06
C ILE A 10 9.32 -17.04 -23.11
N LYS A 11 8.30 -17.88 -23.28
CA LYS A 11 6.88 -17.52 -23.27
C LYS A 11 6.41 -16.93 -21.92
N GLU A 12 6.96 -17.39 -20.78
CA GLU A 12 6.63 -16.84 -19.44
C GLU A 12 7.29 -15.48 -19.21
N ILE A 13 8.50 -15.29 -19.73
CA ILE A 13 9.15 -13.97 -19.72
C ILE A 13 8.31 -12.97 -20.53
N PHE A 14 7.87 -13.35 -21.73
CA PHE A 14 7.00 -12.48 -22.54
C PHE A 14 5.61 -12.30 -21.92
N SER A 15 5.06 -13.29 -21.24
CA SER A 15 3.75 -13.15 -20.55
C SER A 15 3.82 -12.17 -19.37
N SER A 16 4.97 -12.03 -18.75
CA SER A 16 5.15 -11.05 -17.67
C SER A 16 5.04 -9.59 -18.15
N PHE A 17 5.29 -9.33 -19.44
CA PHE A 17 5.13 -8.01 -20.07
C PHE A 17 3.69 -7.68 -20.47
N LYS A 18 2.72 -8.54 -20.16
CA LYS A 18 1.30 -8.35 -20.52
C LYS A 18 0.71 -7.05 -19.95
N CYS A 19 1.18 -6.58 -18.80
CA CYS A 19 0.70 -5.34 -18.17
C CYS A 19 1.33 -4.06 -18.74
N TRP A 20 2.29 -4.16 -19.67
CA TRP A 20 2.98 -3.00 -20.21
C TRP A 20 2.08 -1.95 -20.91
N PRO A 21 1.06 -2.33 -21.68
CA PRO A 21 0.13 -1.35 -22.23
C PRO A 21 -0.56 -0.53 -21.14
N GLN A 22 -0.87 -1.14 -19.99
CA GLN A 22 -1.46 -0.45 -18.82
C GLN A 22 -0.44 0.48 -18.18
N VAL A 23 0.82 0.04 -18.02
CA VAL A 23 1.94 0.87 -17.53
C VAL A 23 2.12 2.12 -18.39
N PHE A 24 2.16 1.96 -19.73
CA PHE A 24 2.30 3.11 -20.63
C PHE A 24 1.11 4.04 -20.59
N LYS A 25 -0.11 3.51 -20.55
CA LYS A 25 -1.33 4.31 -20.41
C LYS A 25 -1.31 5.11 -19.10
N PHE A 26 -0.90 4.47 -18.01
CA PHE A 26 -0.76 5.08 -16.71
C PHE A 26 0.28 6.21 -16.71
N ILE A 27 1.49 5.94 -17.18
CA ILE A 27 2.59 6.91 -17.27
C ILE A 27 2.18 8.11 -18.14
N LYS A 28 1.53 7.85 -19.28
CA LYS A 28 1.03 8.90 -20.18
C LYS A 28 -0.02 9.80 -19.51
N SER A 29 -0.84 9.26 -18.59
CA SER A 29 -1.89 10.01 -17.89
C SER A 29 -1.34 11.01 -16.86
N ILE A 30 -0.05 10.89 -16.48
CA ILE A 30 0.57 11.76 -15.48
C ILE A 30 1.01 13.07 -16.10
N ASP A 31 1.89 13.00 -17.10
CA ASP A 31 2.36 14.18 -17.84
C ASP A 31 2.94 13.79 -19.20
N ASN A 32 2.11 13.90 -20.22
CA ASN A 32 2.50 13.52 -21.58
C ASN A 32 3.63 14.39 -22.17
N LYS A 33 3.72 15.66 -21.75
CA LYS A 33 4.75 16.59 -22.28
C LYS A 33 6.14 16.18 -21.81
N TYR A 34 6.31 15.93 -20.51
CA TYR A 34 7.58 15.46 -19.95
C TYR A 34 8.00 14.13 -20.57
N LEU A 35 7.05 13.19 -20.73
CA LEU A 35 7.32 11.88 -21.34
C LEU A 35 7.88 12.02 -22.75
N VAL A 36 7.25 12.81 -23.62
CA VAL A 36 7.70 13.00 -25.00
C VAL A 36 9.10 13.64 -25.06
N ILE A 37 9.36 14.65 -24.22
CA ILE A 37 10.66 15.33 -24.18
C ILE A 37 11.76 14.35 -23.72
N ILE A 38 11.53 13.62 -22.63
CA ILE A 38 12.50 12.64 -22.09
C ILE A 38 12.76 11.53 -23.11
N PHE A 39 11.73 11.03 -23.79
CA PHE A 39 11.85 10.03 -24.83
C PHE A 39 12.73 10.53 -25.99
N PHE A 40 12.48 11.74 -26.49
CA PHE A 40 13.29 12.35 -27.54
C PHE A 40 14.75 12.55 -27.09
N LEU A 41 14.97 13.08 -25.87
CA LEU A 41 16.31 13.24 -25.34
C LEU A 41 17.04 11.92 -25.16
N SER A 42 16.33 10.82 -24.85
CA SER A 42 16.92 9.48 -24.75
C SER A 42 17.38 8.95 -26.11
N ILE A 43 16.63 9.21 -27.18
CA ILE A 43 17.05 8.89 -28.55
C ILE A 43 18.32 9.66 -28.90
N VAL A 44 18.34 10.96 -28.68
CA VAL A 44 19.52 11.80 -28.97
C VAL A 44 20.72 11.31 -28.15
N GLN A 45 20.54 11.02 -26.87
CA GLN A 45 21.58 10.52 -25.97
C GLN A 45 22.15 9.17 -26.48
N GLY A 46 21.33 8.33 -27.12
CA GLY A 46 21.78 7.06 -27.70
C GLY A 46 22.77 7.24 -28.86
N PHE A 47 22.69 8.31 -29.63
CA PHE A 47 23.63 8.60 -30.73
C PHE A 47 24.90 9.30 -30.27
N LEU A 48 24.91 10.01 -29.15
CA LEU A 48 26.03 10.83 -28.70
C LEU A 48 27.36 10.08 -28.60
N PRO A 49 27.43 8.84 -28.04
CA PRO A 49 28.69 8.10 -27.98
C PRO A 49 29.33 7.86 -29.35
N SER A 50 28.54 7.49 -30.36
CA SER A 50 29.03 7.26 -31.73
C SER A 50 29.52 8.56 -32.39
N ILE A 51 28.77 9.65 -32.20
CA ILE A 51 29.15 10.97 -32.73
C ILE A 51 30.46 11.46 -32.06
N THR A 52 30.60 11.27 -30.76
CA THR A 52 31.82 11.63 -30.02
C THR A 52 33.03 10.82 -30.48
N ILE A 53 32.84 9.52 -30.78
CA ILE A 53 33.89 8.67 -31.35
C ILE A 53 34.34 9.22 -32.70
N VAL A 54 33.41 9.51 -33.61
CA VAL A 54 33.71 10.06 -34.94
C VAL A 54 34.37 11.45 -34.83
N ALA A 55 33.91 12.30 -33.92
CA ALA A 55 34.54 13.61 -33.68
C ALA A 55 36.00 13.47 -33.20
N THR A 56 36.25 12.52 -32.29
CA THR A 56 37.61 12.21 -31.82
C THR A 56 38.49 11.65 -32.95
N GLN A 57 37.94 10.72 -33.74
CA GLN A 57 38.60 10.13 -34.91
C GLN A 57 39.07 11.20 -35.90
N ASN A 58 38.14 12.10 -36.26
CA ASN A 58 38.43 13.15 -37.22
C ASN A 58 39.48 14.13 -36.69
N LEU A 59 39.42 14.51 -35.43
CA LEU A 59 40.39 15.41 -34.80
C LEU A 59 41.81 14.80 -34.86
N ILE A 60 41.94 13.51 -34.50
CA ILE A 60 43.27 12.84 -34.46
C ILE A 60 43.80 12.60 -35.85
N ASN A 61 42.94 12.19 -36.81
CA ASN A 61 43.35 12.02 -38.20
C ASN A 61 43.82 13.34 -38.82
N GLU A 62 43.18 14.49 -38.50
CA GLU A 62 43.58 15.80 -38.99
C GLU A 62 44.95 16.22 -38.42
N ILE A 63 45.25 15.85 -37.15
CA ILE A 63 46.59 16.07 -36.58
C ILE A 63 47.64 15.25 -37.33
N GLN A 64 47.36 13.98 -37.66
CA GLN A 64 48.25 13.08 -38.40
C GLN A 64 48.49 13.62 -39.84
N PHE A 65 47.46 14.05 -40.55
CA PHE A 65 47.59 14.62 -41.89
C PHE A 65 48.37 15.93 -41.91
N LYS A 66 48.25 16.79 -40.90
CA LYS A 66 49.00 18.03 -40.78
C LYS A 66 50.48 17.88 -40.52
N MET A 67 50.92 16.76 -39.95
CA MET A 67 52.34 16.45 -39.84
C MET A 67 52.95 16.18 -41.24
N THR A 68 52.14 15.91 -42.26
CA THR A 68 52.57 15.62 -43.62
C THR A 68 52.24 16.68 -44.65
N GLN A 69 51.16 17.50 -44.49
CA GLN A 69 50.74 18.53 -45.42
C GLN A 69 50.05 19.71 -44.73
N LYS A 70 50.28 20.96 -45.21
CA LYS A 70 49.68 22.21 -44.63
C LYS A 70 48.20 22.36 -45.04
N GLN A 71 47.25 21.99 -44.20
CA GLN A 71 45.82 22.25 -44.39
C GLN A 71 45.12 22.91 -43.20
N LYS A 72 44.00 23.64 -43.46
CA LYS A 72 43.34 24.58 -42.53
C LYS A 72 42.18 24.02 -41.70
N GLY A 73 42.06 22.69 -41.47
CA GLY A 73 40.88 22.04 -40.85
C GLY A 73 40.91 21.88 -39.34
N LEU A 74 42.07 22.01 -38.68
CA LEU A 74 42.24 21.65 -37.24
C LEU A 74 41.32 22.42 -36.29
N VAL A 75 41.15 23.70 -36.49
CA VAL A 75 40.30 24.53 -35.60
C VAL A 75 38.83 24.12 -35.71
N ALA A 76 38.36 23.82 -36.92
CA ALA A 76 36.97 23.38 -37.13
C ALA A 76 36.71 22.01 -36.47
N THR A 77 37.60 21.02 -36.65
CA THR A 77 37.47 19.71 -36.02
C THR A 77 37.57 19.76 -34.50
N PHE A 78 38.43 20.65 -33.96
CA PHE A 78 38.55 20.89 -32.53
C PHE A 78 37.29 21.53 -31.95
N LEU A 79 36.75 22.59 -32.60
CA LEU A 79 35.51 23.22 -32.17
C LEU A 79 34.33 22.25 -32.24
N PHE A 80 34.26 21.43 -33.28
CA PHE A 80 33.24 20.36 -33.38
C PHE A 80 33.35 19.37 -32.26
N PHE A 81 34.56 18.89 -31.91
CA PHE A 81 34.80 17.97 -30.81
C PHE A 81 34.35 18.56 -29.46
N ILE A 82 34.77 19.80 -29.15
CA ILE A 82 34.35 20.47 -27.90
C ILE A 82 32.84 20.70 -27.90
N GLY A 83 32.26 21.16 -28.98
CA GLY A 83 30.84 21.45 -29.12
C GLY A 83 29.97 20.21 -28.87
N ILE A 84 30.35 19.03 -29.43
CA ILE A 84 29.65 17.76 -29.20
C ILE A 84 29.73 17.32 -27.75
N ASN A 85 30.92 17.40 -27.11
CA ASN A 85 31.06 17.02 -25.70
C ASN A 85 30.26 17.95 -24.76
N PHE A 86 30.26 19.27 -25.05
CA PHE A 86 29.46 20.25 -24.32
C PHE A 86 27.96 20.00 -24.47
N LEU A 87 27.51 19.75 -25.71
CA LEU A 87 26.13 19.42 -26.00
C LEU A 87 25.70 18.10 -25.33
N ALA A 88 26.55 17.09 -25.31
CA ALA A 88 26.30 15.84 -24.60
C ALA A 88 26.12 16.05 -23.09
N SER A 89 26.96 16.91 -22.48
CA SER A 89 26.85 17.27 -21.06
C SER A 89 25.53 18.00 -20.78
N ILE A 90 25.15 18.98 -21.59
CA ILE A 90 23.88 19.73 -21.44
C ILE A 90 22.69 18.78 -21.55
N ILE A 91 22.65 17.94 -22.59
CA ILE A 91 21.57 16.96 -22.78
C ILE A 91 21.46 16.04 -21.57
N GLY A 92 22.58 15.53 -21.04
CA GLY A 92 22.62 14.71 -19.85
C GLY A 92 22.02 15.40 -18.61
N GLN A 93 22.42 16.65 -18.36
CA GLN A 93 21.91 17.45 -17.23
C GLN A 93 20.42 17.77 -17.37
N VAL A 94 20.00 18.24 -18.54
CA VAL A 94 18.58 18.57 -18.80
C VAL A 94 17.70 17.32 -18.68
N LYS A 95 18.12 16.21 -19.28
CA LYS A 95 17.40 14.94 -19.15
C LYS A 95 17.31 14.50 -17.70
N GLY A 96 18.42 14.50 -16.95
CA GLY A 96 18.44 14.11 -15.54
C GLY A 96 17.51 14.97 -14.68
N TYR A 97 17.45 16.28 -14.93
CA TYR A 97 16.50 17.17 -14.26
C TYR A 97 15.04 16.79 -14.57
N LEU A 98 14.71 16.63 -15.86
CA LEU A 98 13.35 16.27 -16.28
C LEU A 98 12.91 14.91 -15.73
N GLU A 99 13.81 13.92 -15.72
CA GLU A 99 13.57 12.61 -15.13
C GLU A 99 13.32 12.70 -13.63
N SER A 100 14.07 13.53 -12.91
CA SER A 100 13.89 13.73 -11.47
C SER A 100 12.52 14.38 -11.17
N VAL A 101 12.13 15.42 -11.91
CA VAL A 101 10.81 16.05 -11.77
C VAL A 101 9.69 15.06 -12.10
N PHE A 102 9.86 14.28 -13.16
CA PHE A 102 8.87 13.28 -13.55
C PHE A 102 8.71 12.18 -12.50
N ARG A 103 9.82 11.72 -11.88
CA ARG A 103 9.81 10.77 -10.76
C ARG A 103 8.98 11.29 -9.58
N LEU A 104 9.15 12.56 -9.19
CA LEU A 104 8.37 13.16 -8.11
C LEU A 104 6.86 13.18 -8.43
N LYS A 105 6.49 13.59 -9.65
CA LYS A 105 5.09 13.58 -10.11
C LYS A 105 4.49 12.16 -10.12
N LEU A 106 5.27 11.18 -10.59
CA LEU A 106 4.86 9.78 -10.65
C LEU A 106 4.64 9.21 -9.26
N SER A 107 5.58 9.43 -8.33
CA SER A 107 5.49 8.97 -6.96
C SER A 107 4.26 9.55 -6.24
N TYR A 108 4.05 10.86 -6.36
CA TYR A 108 2.85 11.53 -5.81
C TYR A 108 1.56 10.93 -6.38
N LYS A 109 1.44 10.86 -7.72
CA LYS A 109 0.21 10.38 -8.37
C LYS A 109 -0.08 8.91 -8.03
N THR A 110 0.96 8.08 -7.94
CA THR A 110 0.85 6.68 -7.52
C THR A 110 0.30 6.57 -6.10
N SER A 111 0.84 7.37 -5.17
CA SER A 111 0.37 7.41 -3.79
C SER A 111 -1.10 7.82 -3.70
N VAL A 112 -1.49 8.88 -4.42
CA VAL A 112 -2.90 9.33 -4.48
C VAL A 112 -3.82 8.21 -4.97
N ILE A 113 -3.48 7.54 -6.07
CA ILE A 113 -4.31 6.46 -6.65
C ILE A 113 -4.43 5.27 -5.70
N VAL A 114 -3.35 4.91 -4.98
CA VAL A 114 -3.40 3.85 -3.97
C VAL A 114 -4.34 4.24 -2.83
N LEU A 115 -4.26 5.49 -2.35
CA LEU A 115 -5.15 5.98 -1.30
C LEU A 115 -6.60 6.05 -1.78
N GLU A 116 -6.87 6.61 -2.97
CA GLU A 116 -8.21 6.63 -3.59
C GLU A 116 -8.77 5.21 -3.73
N LYS A 117 -7.96 4.25 -4.19
CA LYS A 117 -8.39 2.85 -4.27
C LYS A 117 -8.68 2.27 -2.89
N SER A 118 -7.84 2.56 -1.90
CA SER A 118 -8.03 2.08 -0.52
C SER A 118 -9.35 2.60 0.09
N THR A 119 -9.76 3.83 -0.24
CA THR A 119 -11.04 4.38 0.25
C THR A 119 -12.27 3.70 -0.38
N THR A 120 -12.11 3.03 -1.51
CA THR A 120 -13.21 2.27 -2.14
C THR A 120 -13.36 0.85 -1.61
N LEU A 121 -12.45 0.39 -0.77
CA LEU A 121 -12.47 -0.97 -0.21
C LEU A 121 -13.52 -1.09 0.90
N GLU A 122 -14.12 -2.26 1.00
CA GLU A 122 -15.07 -2.62 2.04
C GLU A 122 -14.36 -3.30 3.23
N LEU A 123 -15.05 -3.40 4.38
CA LEU A 123 -14.48 -4.00 5.60
C LEU A 123 -13.98 -5.45 5.37
N GLU A 124 -14.69 -6.23 4.56
CA GLU A 124 -14.30 -7.60 4.21
C GLU A 124 -12.91 -7.68 3.55
N HIS A 125 -12.54 -6.66 2.77
CA HIS A 125 -11.24 -6.58 2.12
C HIS A 125 -10.11 -6.39 3.13
N PHE A 126 -10.33 -5.58 4.18
CA PHE A 126 -9.35 -5.38 5.25
C PHE A 126 -9.24 -6.59 6.18
N GLU A 127 -10.29 -7.39 6.31
CA GLU A 127 -10.29 -8.66 7.06
C GLU A 127 -9.62 -9.81 6.27
N ASN A 128 -9.37 -9.64 4.96
CA ASN A 128 -8.68 -10.60 4.11
C ASN A 128 -7.17 -10.35 4.10
N SER A 129 -6.40 -11.31 4.65
CA SER A 129 -4.93 -11.22 4.74
C SER A 129 -4.22 -11.01 3.40
N ASP A 130 -4.76 -11.54 2.30
CA ASP A 130 -4.14 -11.45 0.98
C ASP A 130 -4.32 -10.05 0.40
N ILE A 131 -5.51 -9.45 0.58
CA ILE A 131 -5.82 -8.08 0.17
C ILE A 131 -5.04 -7.09 1.04
N TYR A 132 -4.97 -7.33 2.35
CA TYR A 132 -4.16 -6.51 3.26
C TYR A 132 -2.67 -6.48 2.85
N ASP A 133 -2.13 -7.63 2.43
CA ASP A 133 -0.77 -7.72 1.88
C ASP A 133 -0.62 -6.93 0.58
N MET A 134 -1.63 -6.94 -0.31
CA MET A 134 -1.65 -6.13 -1.54
C MET A 134 -1.63 -4.64 -1.23
N ILE A 135 -2.47 -4.17 -0.30
CA ILE A 135 -2.52 -2.77 0.15
C ILE A 135 -1.13 -2.33 0.63
N ARG A 136 -0.53 -3.10 1.54
CA ARG A 136 0.79 -2.79 2.10
C ARG A 136 1.88 -2.71 1.04
N ARG A 137 1.91 -3.66 0.13
CA ARG A 137 2.88 -3.65 -0.97
C ARG A 137 2.61 -2.49 -1.91
N ALA A 138 1.33 -2.14 -2.13
CA ALA A 138 0.94 -0.99 -2.93
C ALA A 138 1.27 0.35 -2.25
N GLN A 139 1.29 0.46 -0.92
CA GLN A 139 1.70 1.66 -0.18
C GLN A 139 3.22 1.87 -0.11
N GLY A 140 4.01 0.81 -0.24
CA GLY A 140 5.46 0.86 -0.08
C GLY A 140 6.19 1.65 -1.18
N GLU A 141 7.07 1.01 -1.94
CA GLU A 141 7.98 1.65 -2.89
C GLU A 141 7.43 1.84 -4.31
N ASN A 142 6.12 1.79 -4.54
CA ASN A 142 5.58 1.61 -5.90
C ASN A 142 5.83 2.79 -6.86
N GLY A 143 5.81 4.02 -6.37
CA GLY A 143 6.12 5.18 -7.22
C GLY A 143 7.54 5.12 -7.76
N ASP A 144 8.50 4.76 -6.93
CA ASP A 144 9.91 4.61 -7.30
C ASP A 144 10.15 3.41 -8.21
N ARG A 145 9.48 2.29 -7.96
CA ARG A 145 9.60 1.09 -8.83
C ARG A 145 8.97 1.28 -10.20
N LEU A 146 7.82 1.95 -10.27
CA LEU A 146 7.21 2.33 -11.56
C LEU A 146 8.13 3.26 -12.36
N TYR A 147 8.74 4.24 -11.67
CA TYR A 147 9.75 5.10 -12.28
C TYR A 147 10.98 4.32 -12.76
N GLU A 148 11.48 3.39 -11.93
CA GLU A 148 12.63 2.55 -12.29
C GLU A 148 12.37 1.76 -13.58
N VAL A 149 11.19 1.15 -13.71
CA VAL A 149 10.82 0.45 -14.94
C VAL A 149 10.76 1.40 -16.13
N PHE A 150 10.15 2.56 -15.98
CA PHE A 150 10.10 3.56 -17.04
C PHE A 150 11.50 4.04 -17.44
N SER A 151 12.35 4.36 -16.47
CA SER A 151 13.74 4.75 -16.71
C SER A 151 14.54 3.65 -17.42
N LYS A 152 14.40 2.39 -16.98
CA LYS A 152 15.05 1.24 -17.63
C LYS A 152 14.60 1.01 -19.06
N MET A 153 13.35 1.29 -19.39
CA MET A 153 12.86 1.22 -20.77
C MET A 153 13.52 2.29 -21.66
N LEU A 154 13.65 3.52 -21.14
CA LEU A 154 14.33 4.60 -21.87
C LEU A 154 15.84 4.32 -22.03
N GLU A 155 16.47 3.78 -20.98
CA GLU A 155 17.86 3.32 -21.04
C GLU A 155 18.05 2.23 -22.10
N LEU A 156 17.17 1.22 -22.14
CA LEU A 156 17.22 0.17 -23.17
C LEU A 156 17.17 0.75 -24.57
N LEU A 157 16.26 1.70 -24.81
CA LEU A 157 16.15 2.34 -26.11
C LEU A 157 17.43 3.07 -26.47
N ALA A 158 18.00 3.85 -25.54
CA ALA A 158 19.26 4.55 -25.76
C ALA A 158 20.43 3.56 -25.98
N GLN A 159 20.49 2.47 -25.20
CA GLN A 159 21.51 1.42 -25.31
C GLN A 159 21.44 0.67 -26.66
N ILE A 160 20.25 0.37 -27.16
CA ILE A 160 20.05 -0.24 -28.49
C ILE A 160 20.58 0.71 -29.58
N ILE A 161 20.23 1.98 -29.51
CA ILE A 161 20.68 2.99 -30.48
C ILE A 161 22.21 3.11 -30.43
N THR A 162 22.80 3.18 -29.24
CA THR A 162 24.26 3.23 -29.06
C THR A 162 24.94 1.99 -29.62
N LEU A 163 24.40 0.79 -29.31
CA LEU A 163 24.95 -0.46 -29.79
C LEU A 163 24.93 -0.55 -31.32
N VAL A 164 23.78 -0.23 -31.92
CA VAL A 164 23.64 -0.30 -33.41
C VAL A 164 24.55 0.73 -34.07
N SER A 165 24.61 1.97 -33.56
CA SER A 165 25.42 3.03 -34.14
C SER A 165 26.94 2.80 -33.98
N THR A 166 27.38 2.26 -32.83
CA THR A 166 28.82 1.92 -32.62
C THR A 166 29.21 0.65 -33.34
N ALA A 167 28.33 -0.36 -33.39
CA ALA A 167 28.57 -1.57 -34.19
C ALA A 167 28.68 -1.26 -35.71
N ALA A 168 27.85 -0.34 -36.21
CA ALA A 168 27.91 0.10 -37.60
C ALA A 168 29.29 0.65 -37.97
N LEU A 169 29.93 1.43 -37.09
CA LEU A 169 31.30 1.92 -37.31
C LEU A 169 32.34 0.78 -37.40
N LEU A 170 32.18 -0.28 -36.62
CA LEU A 170 33.05 -1.46 -36.69
C LEU A 170 32.78 -2.32 -37.96
N ILE A 171 31.51 -2.48 -38.35
CA ILE A 171 31.10 -3.23 -39.53
C ILE A 171 31.69 -2.63 -40.81
N MET A 172 31.74 -1.28 -40.87
CA MET A 172 32.38 -0.57 -42.02
C MET A 172 33.85 -0.92 -42.21
N TRP A 173 34.54 -1.37 -41.16
CA TRP A 173 35.91 -1.85 -41.26
C TRP A 173 35.98 -3.37 -41.47
N LYS A 174 35.52 -4.18 -40.48
CA LYS A 174 35.49 -5.66 -40.54
C LYS A 174 34.27 -6.19 -39.78
N TRP A 175 33.26 -6.65 -40.46
CA TRP A 175 31.98 -7.09 -39.92
C TRP A 175 32.06 -8.26 -38.91
N TRP A 176 32.99 -9.19 -39.11
CA TRP A 176 33.14 -10.38 -38.28
C TRP A 176 33.63 -10.07 -36.85
N ILE A 177 34.28 -8.93 -36.63
CA ILE A 177 34.74 -8.47 -35.32
C ILE A 177 33.56 -8.26 -34.38
N VAL A 178 32.46 -7.71 -34.89
CA VAL A 178 31.25 -7.48 -34.09
C VAL A 178 30.68 -8.78 -33.58
N ILE A 179 30.69 -9.85 -34.44
CA ILE A 179 30.20 -11.16 -34.01
C ILE A 179 31.04 -11.71 -32.86
N ILE A 180 32.36 -11.64 -32.96
CA ILE A 180 33.28 -12.16 -31.93
C ILE A 180 33.08 -11.44 -30.59
N ILE A 181 32.94 -10.10 -30.62
CA ILE A 181 32.77 -9.29 -29.40
C ILE A 181 31.41 -9.59 -28.73
N LEU A 182 30.38 -9.93 -29.48
CA LEU A 182 29.04 -10.20 -28.93
C LEU A 182 28.87 -11.60 -28.32
N ILE A 183 29.76 -12.55 -28.58
CA ILE A 183 29.64 -13.93 -28.06
C ILE A 183 29.56 -13.97 -26.55
N VAL A 184 30.52 -13.34 -25.83
CA VAL A 184 30.61 -13.41 -24.37
C VAL A 184 29.43 -12.69 -23.70
N PRO A 185 29.09 -11.44 -24.06
CA PRO A 185 27.92 -10.76 -23.52
C PRO A 185 26.61 -11.57 -23.69
N ILE A 186 26.40 -12.22 -24.84
CA ILE A 186 25.20 -13.06 -25.05
C ILE A 186 25.20 -14.27 -24.11
N LEU A 187 26.32 -14.97 -23.96
CA LEU A 187 26.44 -16.12 -23.04
C LEU A 187 26.24 -15.70 -21.57
N SER A 188 26.84 -14.57 -21.15
CA SER A 188 26.69 -14.04 -19.80
C SER A 188 25.25 -13.70 -19.48
N SER A 189 24.47 -13.25 -20.46
CA SER A 189 23.07 -12.91 -20.34
C SER A 189 22.17 -14.10 -20.08
N ILE A 190 22.37 -15.16 -20.85
CA ILE A 190 21.62 -16.41 -20.67
C ILE A 190 21.82 -16.92 -19.23
N TYR A 191 23.06 -16.81 -18.71
CA TYR A 191 23.33 -17.17 -17.33
C TYR A 191 22.68 -16.21 -16.31
N SER A 192 22.72 -14.90 -16.56
CA SER A 192 22.12 -13.88 -15.69
C SER A 192 20.61 -14.06 -15.58
N ILE A 193 19.92 -14.43 -16.67
CA ILE A 193 18.49 -14.77 -16.64
C ILE A 193 18.24 -15.99 -15.74
N LYS A 194 19.08 -17.03 -15.80
CA LYS A 194 18.93 -18.20 -14.91
C LYS A 194 19.09 -17.84 -13.44
N ILE A 195 20.04 -16.97 -13.11
CA ILE A 195 20.23 -16.49 -11.73
C ILE A 195 19.06 -15.61 -11.28
N GLY A 196 18.55 -14.73 -12.14
CA GLY A 196 17.36 -13.92 -11.87
C GLY A 196 16.13 -14.76 -11.52
N ASN A 197 15.91 -15.83 -12.28
CA ASN A 197 14.82 -16.77 -12.03
C ASN A 197 14.98 -17.52 -10.69
N LEU A 198 16.19 -17.93 -10.34
CA LEU A 198 16.47 -18.55 -9.05
C LEU A 198 16.20 -17.56 -7.89
N GLN A 199 16.62 -16.30 -8.06
CA GLN A 199 16.37 -15.25 -7.09
C GLN A 199 14.87 -15.03 -6.86
N TYR A 200 14.09 -14.98 -7.96
CA TYR A 200 12.64 -14.86 -7.90
C TYR A 200 11.96 -16.02 -7.16
N LYS A 201 12.34 -17.27 -7.50
CA LYS A 201 11.81 -18.46 -6.83
C LYS A 201 12.04 -18.39 -5.31
N ILE A 202 13.27 -18.06 -4.91
CA ILE A 202 13.61 -17.90 -3.49
C ILE A 202 12.79 -16.79 -2.82
N GLN A 203 12.58 -15.64 -3.49
CA GLN A 203 11.76 -14.56 -2.94
C GLN A 203 10.30 -14.99 -2.77
N LYS A 204 9.75 -15.76 -3.70
CA LYS A 204 8.40 -16.29 -3.59
C LYS A 204 8.26 -17.26 -2.42
N GLU A 205 9.21 -18.17 -2.25
CA GLU A 205 9.24 -19.11 -1.12
C GLU A 205 9.38 -18.40 0.24
N ARG A 206 10.11 -17.29 0.30
CA ARG A 206 10.27 -16.46 1.51
C ARG A 206 9.05 -15.64 1.90
N ALA A 207 8.01 -15.55 1.07
CA ALA A 207 6.91 -14.60 1.27
C ALA A 207 6.28 -14.70 2.68
N GLN A 208 6.08 -15.92 3.18
CA GLN A 208 5.54 -16.16 4.53
C GLN A 208 6.51 -15.74 5.63
N ASP A 209 7.78 -16.10 5.52
CA ASP A 209 8.79 -15.76 6.54
C ASP A 209 9.15 -14.27 6.50
N SER A 210 9.07 -13.64 5.34
CA SER A 210 9.21 -12.19 5.20
C SER A 210 8.07 -11.46 5.94
N ARG A 211 6.84 -11.96 5.87
CA ARG A 211 5.72 -11.46 6.69
C ARG A 211 5.99 -11.59 8.19
N LYS A 212 6.49 -12.75 8.64
CA LYS A 212 6.86 -12.95 10.04
C LYS A 212 7.97 -12.00 10.49
N SER A 213 9.00 -11.83 9.66
CA SER A 213 10.11 -10.90 9.95
C SER A 213 9.61 -9.47 10.12
N TRP A 214 8.74 -9.03 9.20
CA TRP A 214 8.13 -7.71 9.30
C TRP A 214 7.25 -7.56 10.55
N TYR A 215 6.40 -8.56 10.85
CA TYR A 215 5.53 -8.53 12.03
C TYR A 215 6.34 -8.43 13.34
N LEU A 216 7.49 -9.12 13.41
CA LEU A 216 8.40 -9.01 14.54
C LEU A 216 9.00 -7.58 14.64
N THR A 217 9.33 -6.95 13.50
CA THR A 217 9.76 -5.54 13.48
C THR A 217 8.65 -4.64 14.00
N TYR A 218 7.41 -4.80 13.48
CA TYR A 218 6.25 -4.04 13.92
C TYR A 218 6.05 -4.16 15.44
N LEU A 219 6.05 -5.37 16.00
CA LEU A 219 5.90 -5.59 17.44
C LEU A 219 6.99 -4.89 18.27
N LEU A 220 8.24 -4.90 17.80
CA LEU A 220 9.37 -4.31 18.54
C LEU A 220 9.45 -2.78 18.42
N THR A 221 8.76 -2.17 17.46
CA THR A 221 8.82 -0.72 17.18
C THR A 221 7.50 0.01 17.41
N ASN A 222 6.43 -0.73 17.81
CA ASN A 222 5.12 -0.15 18.05
C ASN A 222 4.90 0.08 19.55
N ASP A 223 4.30 1.21 19.91
CA ASP A 223 3.96 1.62 21.28
C ASP A 223 2.91 0.71 21.93
N ILE A 224 1.94 0.22 21.16
CA ILE A 224 0.84 -0.65 21.64
C ILE A 224 1.39 -1.92 22.31
N SER A 225 2.37 -2.57 21.69
CA SER A 225 2.97 -3.81 22.18
C SER A 225 4.10 -3.61 23.19
N PHE A 226 4.61 -2.38 23.34
CA PHE A 226 5.80 -2.08 24.14
C PHE A 226 5.67 -2.52 25.61
N LYS A 227 4.53 -2.26 26.25
CA LYS A 227 4.30 -2.56 27.67
C LYS A 227 4.41 -4.06 27.95
N GLU A 228 3.75 -4.89 27.14
CA GLU A 228 3.77 -6.36 27.30
C GLU A 228 5.15 -6.94 26.97
N ILE A 229 5.78 -6.44 25.91
CA ILE A 229 7.14 -6.89 25.53
C ILE A 229 8.12 -6.61 26.65
N LYS A 230 8.02 -5.47 27.33
CA LYS A 230 8.89 -5.14 28.46
C LYS A 230 8.53 -5.93 29.71
N LEU A 231 7.24 -6.02 30.05
CA LEU A 231 6.77 -6.74 31.24
C LEU A 231 7.16 -8.24 31.20
N TYR A 232 6.95 -8.87 30.05
CA TYR A 232 7.25 -10.29 29.88
C TYR A 232 8.67 -10.57 29.38
N SER A 233 9.53 -9.53 29.29
CA SER A 233 10.93 -9.67 28.83
C SER A 233 11.08 -10.33 27.44
N LEU A 234 10.12 -10.09 26.55
CA LEU A 234 10.06 -10.72 25.22
C LEU A 234 11.01 -10.13 24.18
N SER A 235 11.69 -9.00 24.50
CA SER A 235 12.55 -8.27 23.54
C SER A 235 13.62 -9.16 22.93
N SER A 236 14.36 -9.93 23.76
CA SER A 236 15.39 -10.85 23.29
C SER A 236 14.82 -11.97 22.43
N TYR A 237 13.71 -12.58 22.87
CA TYR A 237 13.05 -13.67 22.14
C TYR A 237 12.62 -13.24 20.74
N PHE A 238 11.93 -12.09 20.61
CA PHE A 238 11.49 -11.60 19.29
C PHE A 238 12.67 -11.16 18.42
N LEU A 239 13.69 -10.51 19.02
CA LEU A 239 14.89 -10.12 18.31
C LEU A 239 15.67 -11.34 17.79
N ASP A 240 15.80 -12.38 18.59
CA ASP A 240 16.50 -13.60 18.18
C ASP A 240 15.74 -14.36 17.09
N LYS A 241 14.42 -14.40 17.17
CA LYS A 241 13.56 -14.94 16.12
C LYS A 241 13.68 -14.17 14.81
N PHE A 242 13.71 -12.83 14.88
CA PHE A 242 13.99 -11.96 13.74
C PHE A 242 15.37 -12.24 13.14
N LYS A 243 16.43 -12.27 13.98
CA LYS A 243 17.79 -12.59 13.55
C LYS A 243 17.88 -13.96 12.89
N PHE A 244 17.21 -14.97 13.44
CA PHE A 244 17.19 -16.32 12.88
C PHE A 244 16.62 -16.34 11.46
N ILE A 245 15.44 -15.73 11.24
CA ILE A 245 14.81 -15.65 9.91
C ILE A 245 15.73 -14.91 8.94
N ASN A 246 16.25 -13.75 9.32
CA ASN A 246 17.10 -12.95 8.44
C ASN A 246 18.47 -13.60 8.18
N LYS A 247 18.99 -14.40 9.10
CA LYS A 247 20.20 -15.19 8.89
C LYS A 247 20.04 -16.23 7.78
N ILE A 248 18.84 -16.83 7.68
CA ILE A 248 18.50 -17.74 6.57
C ILE A 248 18.48 -16.95 5.26
N PHE A 249 17.83 -15.77 5.23
CA PHE A 249 17.80 -14.91 4.05
C PHE A 249 19.18 -14.51 3.59
N ILE A 250 20.02 -14.01 4.50
CA ILE A 250 21.41 -13.64 4.21
C ILE A 250 22.19 -14.83 3.63
N LYS A 251 22.03 -16.04 4.17
CA LYS A 251 22.71 -17.25 3.68
C LYS A 251 22.27 -17.59 2.25
N GLN A 252 21.00 -17.51 1.95
CA GLN A 252 20.45 -17.76 0.62
C GLN A 252 20.94 -16.69 -0.37
N ASP A 253 20.86 -15.40 0.00
CA ASP A 253 21.31 -14.29 -0.84
C ASP A 253 22.82 -14.35 -1.09
N LYS A 254 23.61 -14.67 -0.06
CA LYS A 254 25.06 -14.89 -0.21
C LYS A 254 25.38 -16.01 -1.20
N ASN A 255 24.61 -17.09 -1.20
CA ASN A 255 24.78 -18.18 -2.17
C ASN A 255 24.50 -17.73 -3.60
N ILE A 256 23.44 -16.92 -3.80
CA ILE A 256 23.11 -16.33 -5.11
C ILE A 256 24.24 -15.38 -5.55
N LEU A 257 24.65 -14.47 -4.68
CA LEU A 257 25.74 -13.52 -4.94
C LEU A 257 27.04 -14.24 -5.30
N ASN A 258 27.42 -15.27 -4.54
CA ASN A 258 28.64 -16.03 -4.82
C ASN A 258 28.59 -16.71 -6.21
N ARG A 259 27.45 -17.33 -6.58
CA ARG A 259 27.28 -17.94 -7.91
C ARG A 259 27.38 -16.89 -9.01
N ARG A 260 26.71 -15.75 -8.82
CA ARG A 260 26.68 -14.62 -9.76
C ARG A 260 28.09 -14.02 -9.92
N THR A 261 28.76 -13.69 -8.82
CA THR A 261 30.10 -13.08 -8.86
C THR A 261 31.13 -14.00 -9.51
N LYS A 262 31.14 -15.31 -9.19
CA LYS A 262 32.07 -16.27 -9.81
C LYS A 262 31.88 -16.33 -11.33
N MET A 263 30.64 -16.40 -11.81
CA MET A 263 30.37 -16.49 -13.24
C MET A 263 30.63 -15.16 -13.95
N ASN A 264 30.25 -14.04 -13.35
CA ASN A 264 30.58 -12.72 -13.89
C ASN A 264 32.09 -12.55 -14.05
N PHE A 265 32.89 -12.98 -13.07
CA PHE A 265 34.35 -12.93 -13.15
C PHE A 265 34.87 -13.77 -14.33
N ILE A 266 34.34 -14.99 -14.54
CA ILE A 266 34.75 -15.83 -15.67
C ILE A 266 34.41 -15.14 -17.00
N PHE A 267 33.20 -14.62 -17.13
CA PHE A 267 32.78 -13.92 -18.36
C PHE A 267 33.57 -12.64 -18.59
N GLU A 268 33.90 -11.89 -17.54
CA GLU A 268 34.70 -10.68 -17.66
C GLU A 268 36.14 -10.98 -18.11
N VAL A 269 36.76 -12.04 -17.59
CA VAL A 269 38.08 -12.48 -18.05
C VAL A 269 38.03 -12.89 -19.52
N LEU A 270 37.03 -13.66 -19.94
CA LEU A 270 36.84 -14.05 -21.34
C LEU A 270 36.64 -12.83 -22.25
N ASP A 271 35.85 -11.86 -21.82
CA ASP A 271 35.58 -10.64 -22.56
C ASP A 271 36.83 -9.78 -22.73
N GLN A 272 37.65 -9.67 -21.65
CA GLN A 272 38.95 -8.99 -21.69
C GLN A 272 39.95 -9.68 -22.64
N VAL A 273 40.01 -11.02 -22.65
CA VAL A 273 40.88 -11.77 -23.57
C VAL A 273 40.46 -11.54 -25.01
N ILE A 274 39.16 -11.62 -25.31
CA ILE A 274 38.64 -11.34 -26.66
C ILE A 274 38.91 -9.88 -27.05
N GLY A 275 38.62 -8.95 -26.15
CA GLY A 275 38.89 -7.53 -26.35
C GLY A 275 40.35 -7.24 -26.66
N ALA A 276 41.29 -7.85 -25.90
CA ALA A 276 42.74 -7.72 -26.11
C ALA A 276 43.18 -8.28 -27.45
N PHE A 277 42.62 -9.43 -27.84
CA PHE A 277 42.90 -10.02 -29.16
C PHE A 277 42.46 -9.10 -30.32
N VAL A 278 41.22 -8.59 -30.24
CA VAL A 278 40.71 -7.66 -31.27
C VAL A 278 41.50 -6.35 -31.26
N MET A 279 41.83 -5.83 -30.09
CA MET A 279 42.68 -4.62 -29.96
C MET A 279 44.03 -4.81 -30.60
N PHE A 280 44.66 -5.97 -30.40
CA PHE A 280 45.93 -6.31 -31.05
C PHE A 280 45.81 -6.28 -32.61
N LEU A 281 44.73 -6.82 -33.17
CA LEU A 281 44.46 -6.77 -34.60
C LEU A 281 44.34 -5.33 -35.14
N ILE A 282 43.63 -4.46 -34.37
CA ILE A 282 43.46 -3.03 -34.72
C ILE A 282 44.81 -2.31 -34.68
N ILE A 283 45.60 -2.51 -33.63
CA ILE A 283 46.94 -1.89 -33.50
C ILE A 283 47.84 -2.36 -34.63
N ARG A 284 47.85 -3.66 -34.95
CA ARG A 284 48.59 -4.20 -36.07
C ARG A 284 48.20 -3.55 -37.40
N ALA A 285 46.92 -3.40 -37.68
CA ALA A 285 46.44 -2.72 -38.89
C ALA A 285 46.87 -1.25 -38.98
N GLY A 286 46.89 -0.57 -37.83
CA GLY A 286 47.44 0.80 -37.71
C GLY A 286 48.97 0.84 -37.93
N TYR A 287 49.72 -0.14 -37.37
CA TYR A 287 51.17 -0.23 -37.49
C TYR A 287 51.60 -0.50 -38.96
N VAL A 288 50.88 -1.35 -39.68
CA VAL A 288 51.11 -1.64 -41.11
C VAL A 288 50.65 -0.51 -42.03
N GLY A 289 49.93 0.49 -41.48
CA GLY A 289 49.41 1.64 -42.24
C GLY A 289 48.11 1.40 -43.00
N GLU A 290 47.40 0.30 -42.75
CA GLU A 290 46.10 0.02 -43.33
C GLU A 290 45.01 1.02 -42.88
N ILE A 291 45.15 1.56 -41.65
CA ILE A 291 44.22 2.52 -41.02
C ILE A 291 45.00 3.65 -40.35
N LEU A 292 44.38 4.84 -40.27
CA LEU A 292 44.91 6.02 -39.61
C LEU A 292 44.86 5.85 -38.09
N ILE A 293 45.70 6.61 -37.34
CA ILE A 293 45.76 6.56 -35.86
C ILE A 293 44.43 6.93 -35.24
N GLY A 294 43.70 7.91 -35.81
CA GLY A 294 42.37 8.25 -35.32
C GLY A 294 41.37 7.12 -35.48
N ASN A 295 41.49 6.31 -36.53
CA ASN A 295 40.67 5.12 -36.74
C ASN A 295 41.01 4.02 -35.72
N VAL A 296 42.28 3.82 -35.38
CA VAL A 296 42.70 2.91 -34.31
C VAL A 296 42.01 3.24 -33.00
N ILE A 297 42.08 4.51 -32.58
CA ILE A 297 41.48 4.97 -31.32
C ILE A 297 39.94 4.83 -31.39
N ALA A 298 39.32 5.19 -32.52
CA ALA A 298 37.87 5.05 -32.71
C ALA A 298 37.43 3.61 -32.56
N TYR A 299 38.09 2.65 -33.25
CA TYR A 299 37.72 1.23 -33.17
C TYR A 299 37.94 0.62 -31.81
N ILE A 300 39.00 1.00 -31.07
CA ILE A 300 39.21 0.59 -29.68
C ILE A 300 38.06 1.07 -28.80
N ARG A 301 37.64 2.35 -28.93
CA ARG A 301 36.47 2.88 -28.21
C ARG A 301 35.17 2.19 -28.62
N CYS A 302 34.99 1.86 -29.90
CA CYS A 302 33.80 1.12 -30.34
C CYS A 302 33.72 -0.27 -29.70
N ILE A 303 34.84 -1.01 -29.60
CA ILE A 303 34.88 -2.32 -28.90
C ILE A 303 34.39 -2.14 -27.46
N SER A 304 35.00 -1.24 -26.70
CA SER A 304 34.64 -0.98 -25.31
C SER A 304 33.17 -0.59 -25.16
N ASN A 305 32.65 0.27 -26.06
CA ASN A 305 31.25 0.66 -26.04
C ASN A 305 30.29 -0.50 -26.41
N VAL A 306 30.63 -1.33 -27.39
CA VAL A 306 29.81 -2.50 -27.76
C VAL A 306 29.72 -3.49 -26.61
N GLN A 307 30.87 -3.82 -25.97
CA GLN A 307 30.92 -4.72 -24.82
C GLN A 307 30.11 -4.18 -23.62
N SER A 308 30.37 -2.92 -23.21
CA SER A 308 29.70 -2.31 -22.05
C SER A 308 28.21 -2.12 -22.29
N ASN A 309 27.80 -1.62 -23.46
CA ASN A 309 26.39 -1.42 -23.77
C ASN A 309 25.62 -2.74 -23.92
N THR A 310 26.24 -3.79 -24.49
CA THR A 310 25.60 -5.11 -24.56
C THR A 310 25.36 -5.64 -23.14
N SER A 311 26.34 -5.58 -22.26
CA SER A 311 26.21 -6.00 -20.86
C SER A 311 25.15 -5.16 -20.13
N ALA A 312 25.15 -3.84 -20.31
CA ALA A 312 24.16 -2.94 -19.70
C ALA A 312 22.73 -3.23 -20.21
N LEU A 313 22.54 -3.44 -21.51
CA LEU A 313 21.25 -3.79 -22.13
C LEU A 313 20.66 -5.07 -21.49
N LEU A 314 21.50 -6.07 -21.34
CA LEU A 314 21.07 -7.35 -20.78
C LEU A 314 20.75 -7.24 -19.28
N TRP A 315 21.52 -6.45 -18.55
CA TRP A 315 21.21 -6.09 -17.16
C TRP A 315 19.88 -5.33 -17.03
N SER A 316 19.63 -4.39 -17.94
CA SER A 316 18.37 -3.65 -17.98
C SER A 316 17.17 -4.57 -18.25
N LEU A 317 17.31 -5.57 -19.12
CA LEU A 317 16.27 -6.58 -19.37
C LEU A 317 15.99 -7.44 -18.13
N VAL A 318 17.02 -7.89 -17.40
CA VAL A 318 16.86 -8.67 -16.15
C VAL A 318 16.19 -7.82 -15.07
N SER A 319 16.60 -6.56 -14.92
CA SER A 319 15.99 -5.61 -13.97
C SER A 319 14.51 -5.37 -14.30
N LEU A 320 14.17 -5.16 -15.56
CA LEU A 320 12.79 -5.01 -16.01
C LEU A 320 11.94 -6.24 -15.69
N TYR A 321 12.46 -7.44 -15.91
CA TYR A 321 11.76 -8.67 -15.57
C TYR A 321 11.47 -8.75 -14.05
N GLN A 322 12.47 -8.43 -13.21
CA GLN A 322 12.31 -8.44 -11.75
C GLN A 322 11.29 -7.40 -11.27
N ASN A 323 11.37 -6.18 -11.78
CA ASN A 323 10.45 -5.10 -11.40
C ASN A 323 9.02 -5.32 -11.91
N ASN A 324 8.85 -6.02 -13.04
CA ASN A 324 7.55 -6.31 -13.60
C ASN A 324 6.63 -7.12 -12.68
N LEU A 325 7.21 -7.97 -11.83
CA LEU A 325 6.44 -8.73 -10.84
C LEU A 325 5.78 -7.83 -9.79
N TYR A 326 6.47 -6.77 -9.37
CA TYR A 326 5.91 -5.79 -8.43
C TYR A 326 4.86 -4.91 -9.10
N ILE A 327 5.08 -4.57 -10.37
CA ILE A 327 4.11 -3.80 -11.16
C ILE A 327 2.83 -4.59 -11.37
N ASN A 328 2.92 -5.89 -11.63
CA ASN A 328 1.74 -6.74 -11.76
C ASN A 328 0.91 -6.73 -10.47
N MET A 329 1.54 -6.81 -9.29
CA MET A 329 0.84 -6.72 -8.00
C MET A 329 0.18 -5.34 -7.80
N PHE A 330 0.83 -4.27 -8.22
CA PHE A 330 0.26 -2.93 -8.15
C PHE A 330 -0.99 -2.81 -9.02
N PHE A 331 -0.94 -3.26 -10.29
CA PHE A 331 -2.09 -3.23 -11.16
C PHE A 331 -3.17 -4.24 -10.74
N GLU A 332 -2.82 -5.36 -10.15
CA GLU A 332 -3.77 -6.31 -9.55
C GLU A 332 -4.55 -5.63 -8.41
N PHE A 333 -3.87 -4.87 -7.55
CA PHE A 333 -4.52 -4.08 -6.51
C PHE A 333 -5.41 -2.97 -7.08
N ILE A 334 -4.92 -2.18 -8.04
CA ILE A 334 -5.71 -1.09 -8.64
C ILE A 334 -6.93 -1.62 -9.40
N ASN A 335 -6.77 -2.75 -10.09
CA ASN A 335 -7.82 -3.40 -10.86
C ASN A 335 -8.67 -4.37 -10.03
N LEU A 336 -8.43 -4.49 -8.72
CA LEU A 336 -9.24 -5.30 -7.84
C LEU A 336 -10.71 -4.88 -8.03
N GLU A 337 -11.52 -5.79 -8.55
CA GLU A 337 -12.96 -5.56 -8.64
C GLU A 337 -13.52 -5.54 -7.22
N VAL A 338 -13.59 -4.35 -6.65
CA VAL A 338 -14.49 -4.11 -5.55
C VAL A 338 -15.86 -4.24 -6.17
N LYS A 339 -16.68 -5.18 -5.72
CA LYS A 339 -18.09 -5.19 -6.06
C LYS A 339 -18.64 -3.86 -5.58
N HIS A 340 -18.48 -2.83 -6.43
CA HIS A 340 -19.10 -1.56 -6.16
C HIS A 340 -20.60 -1.83 -6.14
N LYS A 341 -21.12 -2.12 -4.96
CA LYS A 341 -22.46 -1.66 -4.73
C LYS A 341 -22.44 -0.20 -5.12
N LYS A 342 -23.41 0.16 -5.93
CA LYS A 342 -23.72 1.52 -6.33
C LYS A 342 -23.96 2.38 -5.07
N ILE A 343 -22.88 2.64 -4.31
CA ILE A 343 -22.92 3.38 -3.04
C ILE A 343 -23.64 4.72 -3.24
N TYR A 344 -23.58 5.26 -4.48
CA TYR A 344 -24.15 6.54 -4.86
C TYR A 344 -25.35 6.46 -5.82
N GLU A 345 -25.74 5.28 -6.29
CA GLU A 345 -26.86 5.10 -7.23
C GLU A 345 -28.13 4.53 -6.58
N GLY A 346 -28.10 4.23 -5.27
CA GLY A 346 -29.25 3.75 -4.50
C GLY A 346 -30.26 4.87 -4.20
N ARG A 347 -31.40 4.49 -3.65
CA ARG A 347 -32.39 5.45 -3.16
C ARG A 347 -31.85 6.18 -1.94
N LYS A 348 -31.84 7.51 -1.98
CA LYS A 348 -31.45 8.33 -0.83
C LYS A 348 -32.51 8.25 0.25
N ILE A 349 -32.04 8.22 1.51
CA ILE A 349 -32.90 8.23 2.68
C ILE A 349 -32.76 9.58 3.39
N GLU A 350 -33.86 10.23 3.66
CA GLU A 350 -33.90 11.49 4.42
C GLU A 350 -34.00 11.24 5.92
N LYS A 351 -34.68 10.16 6.32
CA LYS A 351 -34.92 9.79 7.71
C LYS A 351 -35.05 8.29 7.88
N ILE A 352 -34.59 7.74 9.00
CA ILE A 352 -34.80 6.34 9.38
C ILE A 352 -36.01 6.29 10.34
N GLU A 353 -37.10 5.67 9.93
CA GLU A 353 -38.33 5.51 10.75
C GLU A 353 -38.48 4.10 11.28
N ASN A 354 -38.06 3.08 10.49
CA ASN A 354 -38.07 1.69 10.92
C ASN A 354 -36.91 0.91 10.29
N ILE A 355 -36.48 -0.13 10.99
CA ILE A 355 -35.52 -1.13 10.53
C ILE A 355 -36.13 -2.50 10.79
N GLU A 356 -36.23 -3.34 9.78
CA GLU A 356 -36.78 -4.68 9.90
C GLU A 356 -35.82 -5.70 9.30
N LEU A 357 -35.44 -6.69 10.10
CA LEU A 357 -34.59 -7.82 9.71
C LEU A 357 -35.49 -9.04 9.56
N ILE A 358 -35.45 -9.71 8.41
CA ILE A 358 -36.28 -10.87 8.07
C ILE A 358 -35.37 -12.03 7.72
N ASN A 359 -35.33 -13.04 8.60
CA ASN A 359 -34.53 -14.27 8.45
C ASN A 359 -33.05 -14.01 8.11
N VAL A 360 -32.45 -12.98 8.70
CA VAL A 360 -31.08 -12.56 8.39
C VAL A 360 -30.08 -13.56 8.95
N SER A 361 -29.21 -14.09 8.06
CA SER A 361 -28.11 -14.97 8.44
C SER A 361 -26.81 -14.50 7.77
N TYR A 362 -25.68 -14.65 8.47
CA TYR A 362 -24.39 -14.25 7.95
C TYR A 362 -23.27 -15.18 8.39
N LYS A 363 -22.36 -15.42 7.47
CA LYS A 363 -21.18 -16.28 7.69
C LYS A 363 -19.95 -15.59 7.11
N TYR A 364 -18.88 -15.48 7.91
CA TYR A 364 -17.58 -15.01 7.43
C TYR A 364 -16.98 -15.97 6.41
N GLU A 365 -16.38 -15.48 5.33
CA GLU A 365 -15.85 -16.29 4.21
C GLU A 365 -14.94 -17.45 4.65
N LYS A 366 -14.09 -17.23 5.67
CA LYS A 366 -13.12 -18.23 6.15
C LYS A 366 -13.62 -19.10 7.31
N ARG A 367 -14.88 -18.95 7.75
CA ARG A 367 -15.47 -19.75 8.83
C ARG A 367 -16.51 -20.73 8.31
N SER A 368 -16.60 -21.90 8.93
CA SER A 368 -17.62 -22.92 8.59
C SER A 368 -18.97 -22.67 9.24
N SER A 369 -19.03 -21.93 10.35
CA SER A 369 -20.23 -21.67 11.14
C SER A 369 -20.81 -20.27 10.86
N TYR A 370 -22.12 -20.15 10.99
CA TYR A 370 -22.79 -18.84 10.97
C TYR A 370 -22.38 -18.01 12.19
N ALA A 371 -22.15 -16.73 11.95
CA ALA A 371 -21.94 -15.73 13.00
C ALA A 371 -23.28 -15.21 13.56
N ILE A 372 -24.28 -15.06 12.67
CA ILE A 372 -25.69 -14.84 13.02
C ILE A 372 -26.57 -15.75 12.14
N LYS A 373 -27.71 -16.18 12.65
CA LYS A 373 -28.58 -17.15 11.98
C LYS A 373 -30.05 -16.88 12.27
N ASN A 374 -30.83 -16.76 11.20
CA ASN A 374 -32.29 -16.56 11.22
C ASN A 374 -32.74 -15.42 12.15
N ILE A 375 -32.06 -14.29 12.12
CA ILE A 375 -32.40 -13.13 12.93
C ILE A 375 -33.65 -12.47 12.36
N ASN A 376 -34.68 -12.33 13.21
CA ASN A 376 -35.89 -11.57 12.97
C ASN A 376 -35.99 -10.50 14.04
N LEU A 377 -35.93 -9.23 13.66
CA LEU A 377 -35.96 -8.09 14.56
C LEU A 377 -36.60 -6.90 13.88
N LYS A 378 -37.48 -6.22 14.59
CA LYS A 378 -38.10 -4.99 14.11
C LYS A 378 -37.87 -3.86 15.09
N LEU A 379 -37.43 -2.71 14.59
CA LEU A 379 -37.17 -1.48 15.34
C LEU A 379 -38.02 -0.36 14.71
N ASP A 380 -38.84 0.26 15.47
CA ASP A 380 -39.57 1.45 15.09
C ASP A 380 -38.88 2.71 15.61
N LYS A 381 -39.29 3.90 15.15
CA LYS A 381 -38.63 5.20 15.38
C LYS A 381 -38.22 5.46 16.82
N ASP A 382 -39.04 5.06 17.81
CA ASP A 382 -38.79 5.33 19.22
C ASP A 382 -38.26 4.09 19.97
N SER A 383 -37.95 3.01 19.26
CA SER A 383 -37.45 1.76 19.84
C SER A 383 -36.09 1.93 20.49
N LYS A 384 -35.97 1.47 21.72
CA LYS A 384 -34.70 1.40 22.45
C LYS A 384 -34.48 -0.03 22.90
N ILE A 385 -33.53 -0.70 22.24
CA ILE A 385 -33.22 -2.10 22.54
C ILE A 385 -31.82 -2.27 23.14
N ALA A 386 -31.71 -3.21 24.04
CA ALA A 386 -30.41 -3.70 24.50
C ALA A 386 -30.11 -5.07 23.92
N LEU A 387 -28.97 -5.22 23.25
CA LEU A 387 -28.46 -6.49 22.77
C LEU A 387 -27.60 -7.14 23.86
N VAL A 388 -28.04 -8.27 24.38
CA VAL A 388 -27.39 -9.00 25.48
C VAL A 388 -26.95 -10.39 24.99
N GLY A 389 -25.88 -10.91 25.53
CA GLY A 389 -25.34 -12.25 25.23
C GLY A 389 -23.87 -12.37 25.56
N HIS A 390 -23.35 -13.57 25.66
CA HIS A 390 -21.93 -13.79 25.92
C HIS A 390 -21.03 -13.28 24.78
N ASN A 391 -19.71 -13.21 25.02
CA ASN A 391 -18.73 -12.87 23.98
C ASN A 391 -18.79 -13.89 22.83
N GLY A 392 -18.81 -13.38 21.59
CA GLY A 392 -18.96 -14.22 20.39
C GLY A 392 -20.39 -14.66 20.07
N SER A 393 -21.42 -14.15 20.76
CA SER A 393 -22.83 -14.48 20.45
C SER A 393 -23.36 -13.85 19.14
N GLY A 394 -22.59 -12.94 18.49
CA GLY A 394 -22.96 -12.31 17.22
C GLY A 394 -23.41 -10.85 17.31
N LYS A 395 -23.38 -10.21 18.51
CA LYS A 395 -23.85 -8.82 18.72
C LYS A 395 -23.18 -7.80 17.78
N THR A 396 -21.85 -7.73 17.80
CA THR A 396 -21.08 -6.78 16.96
C THR A 396 -21.22 -7.11 15.46
N THR A 397 -21.34 -8.39 15.10
CA THR A 397 -21.62 -8.79 13.71
C THR A 397 -22.98 -8.30 13.24
N LEU A 398 -24.01 -8.42 14.08
CA LEU A 398 -25.35 -7.93 13.79
C LEU A 398 -25.34 -6.41 13.55
N ILE A 399 -24.66 -5.65 14.40
CA ILE A 399 -24.50 -4.20 14.22
C ILE A 399 -23.76 -3.87 12.92
N LYS A 400 -22.64 -4.53 12.64
CA LYS A 400 -21.90 -4.30 11.38
C LYS A 400 -22.77 -4.53 10.14
N ILE A 401 -23.66 -5.52 10.18
CA ILE A 401 -24.61 -5.80 9.08
C ILE A 401 -25.68 -4.73 8.99
N ILE A 402 -26.28 -4.30 10.12
CA ILE A 402 -27.26 -3.20 10.15
C ILE A 402 -26.61 -1.92 9.59
N CYS A 403 -25.33 -1.65 9.87
CA CYS A 403 -24.59 -0.52 9.33
C CYS A 403 -24.23 -0.67 7.83
N GLY A 404 -24.56 -1.80 7.21
CA GLY A 404 -24.28 -2.08 5.80
C GLY A 404 -22.80 -2.29 5.49
N PHE A 405 -21.97 -2.73 6.47
CA PHE A 405 -20.55 -3.09 6.23
C PHE A 405 -20.39 -4.44 5.53
N TYR A 406 -21.40 -5.33 5.66
CA TYR A 406 -21.46 -6.60 4.97
C TYR A 406 -22.72 -6.67 4.11
N ASP A 407 -22.62 -7.21 2.91
CA ASP A 407 -23.74 -7.31 1.97
C ASP A 407 -24.07 -8.74 1.54
N ASN A 408 -23.19 -9.69 1.84
CA ASN A 408 -23.30 -11.10 1.52
C ASN A 408 -24.12 -11.92 2.54
N TYR A 409 -25.02 -11.25 3.30
CA TYR A 409 -25.97 -11.91 4.19
C TYR A 409 -27.16 -12.53 3.43
N GLU A 410 -27.72 -13.59 4.00
CA GLU A 410 -28.97 -14.23 3.59
C GLU A 410 -30.17 -13.51 4.28
N GLY A 411 -31.35 -13.54 3.66
CA GLY A 411 -32.53 -12.82 4.14
C GLY A 411 -32.56 -11.36 3.71
N ASP A 412 -33.48 -10.57 4.31
CA ASP A 412 -33.72 -9.18 3.94
C ASP A 412 -33.55 -8.25 5.14
N ILE A 413 -33.01 -7.07 4.89
CA ILE A 413 -32.99 -5.94 5.82
C ILE A 413 -33.73 -4.79 5.15
N LEU A 414 -34.82 -4.40 5.73
CA LEU A 414 -35.69 -3.33 5.21
C LEU A 414 -35.53 -2.07 6.08
N ILE A 415 -35.27 -0.95 5.43
CA ILE A 415 -35.21 0.38 6.03
C ILE A 415 -36.38 1.17 5.44
N ASN A 416 -37.37 1.53 6.26
CA ASN A 416 -38.63 2.15 5.80
C ASN A 416 -39.29 1.32 4.69
N GLY A 417 -39.21 -0.02 4.74
CA GLY A 417 -39.76 -0.93 3.72
C GLY A 417 -38.90 -1.07 2.45
N ILE A 418 -37.77 -0.41 2.35
CA ILE A 418 -36.84 -0.51 1.21
C ILE A 418 -35.66 -1.41 1.61
N ASN A 419 -35.28 -2.37 0.74
CA ASN A 419 -34.15 -3.24 1.04
C ASN A 419 -32.85 -2.45 1.14
N LEU A 420 -32.06 -2.69 2.19
CA LEU A 420 -30.77 -2.03 2.44
C LEU A 420 -29.83 -2.13 1.22
N LYS A 421 -29.96 -3.21 0.45
CA LYS A 421 -29.18 -3.41 -0.79
C LYS A 421 -29.56 -2.44 -1.91
N GLU A 422 -30.66 -1.75 -1.83
CA GLU A 422 -31.15 -0.77 -2.83
C GLU A 422 -30.91 0.69 -2.39
N LEU A 423 -30.42 0.90 -1.17
CA LEU A 423 -30.20 2.23 -0.61
C LEU A 423 -28.83 2.80 -0.99
N ASP A 424 -28.76 4.13 -1.08
CA ASP A 424 -27.51 4.87 -1.00
C ASP A 424 -26.97 4.76 0.43
N LEU A 425 -25.93 3.92 0.60
CA LEU A 425 -25.34 3.63 1.92
C LEU A 425 -24.71 4.86 2.58
N GLU A 426 -24.27 5.85 1.82
CA GLU A 426 -23.74 7.08 2.40
C GLU A 426 -24.86 7.90 3.05
N SER A 427 -25.97 8.11 2.36
CA SER A 427 -27.14 8.81 2.91
C SER A 427 -27.70 8.08 4.13
N TYR A 428 -27.73 6.75 4.09
CA TYR A 428 -28.16 5.91 5.22
C TYR A 428 -27.24 6.04 6.43
N ARG A 429 -25.92 5.90 6.23
CA ARG A 429 -24.91 6.01 7.30
C ARG A 429 -24.83 7.42 7.89
N ARG A 430 -25.14 8.46 7.11
CA ARG A 430 -25.24 9.85 7.60
C ARG A 430 -26.32 10.04 8.66
N LYS A 431 -27.31 9.14 8.73
CA LYS A 431 -28.41 9.15 9.72
C LYS A 431 -28.13 8.31 10.98
N MET A 432 -26.90 7.81 11.11
CA MET A 432 -26.47 6.96 12.23
C MET A 432 -25.40 7.64 13.07
N GLY A 433 -25.58 7.67 14.39
CA GLY A 433 -24.56 7.98 15.37
C GLY A 433 -24.06 6.67 15.98
N ILE A 434 -22.81 6.30 15.73
CA ILE A 434 -22.27 4.99 16.12
C ILE A 434 -21.01 5.15 16.94
N VAL A 435 -20.92 4.39 18.03
CA VAL A 435 -19.69 4.18 18.80
C VAL A 435 -19.43 2.70 18.87
N PHE A 436 -18.35 2.24 18.22
CA PHE A 436 -17.89 0.86 18.33
C PHE A 436 -17.01 0.65 19.55
N GLN A 437 -16.90 -0.58 20.03
CA GLN A 437 -16.01 -0.96 21.14
C GLN A 437 -14.54 -0.61 20.84
N ASP A 438 -14.11 -0.79 19.57
CA ASP A 438 -12.77 -0.52 19.05
C ASP A 438 -12.69 0.85 18.35
N TYR A 439 -13.29 1.89 18.92
CA TYR A 439 -13.31 3.23 18.36
C TYR A 439 -11.90 3.77 18.05
N SER A 440 -11.78 4.49 16.92
CA SER A 440 -10.52 5.07 16.47
C SER A 440 -10.14 6.31 17.29
N ARG A 441 -8.88 6.39 17.71
CA ARG A 441 -8.26 7.57 18.32
C ARG A 441 -7.57 8.35 17.21
N TYR A 442 -8.19 9.44 16.77
CA TYR A 442 -7.57 10.30 15.76
C TYR A 442 -6.64 11.28 16.47
N GLU A 443 -5.34 11.15 16.24
CA GLU A 443 -4.34 12.09 16.74
C GLU A 443 -4.31 13.35 15.85
N LEU A 444 -5.43 14.07 15.86
CA LEU A 444 -5.71 15.32 15.16
C LEU A 444 -6.13 16.37 16.21
N SER A 445 -6.52 17.58 15.79
CA SER A 445 -7.04 18.57 16.72
C SER A 445 -8.34 18.09 17.39
N LEU A 446 -8.68 18.66 18.55
CA LEU A 446 -9.94 18.36 19.25
C LEU A 446 -11.13 18.66 18.33
N ARG A 447 -11.09 19.80 17.61
CA ARG A 447 -12.07 20.20 16.59
C ARG A 447 -12.29 19.10 15.56
N GLU A 448 -11.22 18.65 14.89
CA GLU A 448 -11.28 17.61 13.86
C GLU A 448 -11.78 16.28 14.41
N ASN A 449 -11.39 15.95 15.65
CA ASN A 449 -11.88 14.76 16.32
C ASN A 449 -13.40 14.72 16.42
N ILE A 450 -14.02 15.80 16.87
CA ILE A 450 -15.47 15.85 17.03
C ILE A 450 -16.16 16.02 15.68
N ALA A 451 -15.64 16.93 14.85
CA ALA A 451 -16.20 17.20 13.52
C ALA A 451 -16.10 16.01 12.55
N SER A 452 -15.26 14.98 12.84
CA SER A 452 -15.27 13.73 12.08
C SER A 452 -16.65 13.03 12.10
N GLY A 453 -17.53 13.36 13.03
CA GLY A 453 -18.94 12.96 13.02
C GLY A 453 -19.73 13.57 11.85
N ASP A 454 -19.51 14.84 11.52
CA ASP A 454 -20.12 15.59 10.41
C ASP A 454 -19.19 16.71 9.95
N ILE A 455 -18.27 16.39 9.06
CA ILE A 455 -17.17 17.27 8.66
C ILE A 455 -17.63 18.58 7.99
N GLU A 456 -18.86 18.60 7.43
CA GLU A 456 -19.44 19.80 6.84
C GLU A 456 -19.67 20.90 7.88
N LYS A 457 -19.78 20.53 9.15
CA LYS A 457 -20.04 21.43 10.30
C LYS A 457 -18.80 21.70 11.16
N ILE A 458 -17.59 21.48 10.65
CA ILE A 458 -16.33 21.64 11.39
C ILE A 458 -16.11 23.02 12.00
N ASN A 459 -16.74 24.07 11.45
CA ASN A 459 -16.62 25.44 11.93
C ASN A 459 -17.75 25.85 12.88
N GLU A 460 -18.63 24.93 13.29
CA GLU A 460 -19.73 25.19 14.23
C GLU A 460 -19.27 24.97 15.69
N ASP A 461 -18.45 25.90 16.23
CA ASP A 461 -17.80 25.78 17.55
C ASP A 461 -18.80 25.46 18.68
N LEU A 462 -19.93 26.18 18.73
CA LEU A 462 -20.96 25.95 19.76
C LEU A 462 -21.51 24.52 19.69
N LYS A 463 -21.71 23.97 18.50
CA LYS A 463 -22.20 22.62 18.35
C LYS A 463 -21.16 21.58 18.75
N ILE A 464 -19.87 21.86 18.47
CA ILE A 464 -18.75 21.01 18.90
C ILE A 464 -18.69 20.97 20.43
N VAL A 465 -18.73 22.14 21.09
CA VAL A 465 -18.71 22.24 22.56
C VAL A 465 -19.93 21.50 23.15
N ASN A 466 -21.14 21.75 22.65
CA ASN A 466 -22.35 21.05 23.10
C ASN A 466 -22.22 19.52 22.95
N ALA A 467 -21.61 19.03 21.89
CA ALA A 467 -21.42 17.59 21.70
C ALA A 467 -20.44 17.00 22.74
N ILE A 468 -19.40 17.76 23.13
CA ILE A 468 -18.47 17.38 24.20
C ILE A 468 -19.17 17.37 25.55
N GLU A 469 -19.95 18.41 25.87
CA GLU A 469 -20.72 18.49 27.11
C GLU A 469 -21.75 17.37 27.23
N ASN A 470 -22.41 17.03 26.13
CA ASN A 470 -23.40 15.95 26.05
C ASN A 470 -22.79 14.56 26.26
N SER A 471 -21.50 14.39 26.00
CA SER A 471 -20.77 13.15 26.31
C SER A 471 -20.12 13.12 27.69
N ASP A 472 -20.44 14.11 28.56
CA ASP A 472 -19.78 14.29 29.86
C ASP A 472 -18.26 14.59 29.75
N GLY A 473 -17.85 15.25 28.64
CA GLY A 473 -16.46 15.51 28.28
C GLY A 473 -15.95 16.91 28.61
N SER A 474 -16.65 17.70 29.46
CA SER A 474 -16.25 19.09 29.82
C SER A 474 -14.84 19.17 30.40
N ASP A 475 -14.41 18.14 31.14
CA ASP A 475 -13.06 18.00 31.68
C ASP A 475 -11.97 18.00 30.58
N ILE A 476 -12.30 17.63 29.35
CA ILE A 476 -11.37 17.65 28.23
C ILE A 476 -11.10 19.11 27.81
N LEU A 477 -12.15 19.94 27.74
CA LEU A 477 -12.02 21.36 27.39
C LEU A 477 -11.18 22.14 28.39
N GLU A 478 -11.24 21.79 29.69
CA GLU A 478 -10.46 22.41 30.73
C GLU A 478 -8.97 22.06 30.70
N ASN A 479 -8.65 20.88 30.13
CA ASN A 479 -7.28 20.36 30.09
C ASN A 479 -6.51 20.70 28.82
N VAL A 480 -7.13 21.35 27.81
CA VAL A 480 -6.50 21.73 26.56
C VAL A 480 -6.17 23.22 26.51
N SER A 481 -4.92 23.56 26.20
CA SER A 481 -4.41 24.94 26.26
C SER A 481 -4.88 25.83 25.11
N GLU A 482 -5.10 25.27 23.94
CA GLU A 482 -5.50 25.97 22.71
C GLU A 482 -6.98 25.76 22.36
N GLY A 483 -7.79 25.33 23.34
CA GLY A 483 -9.22 25.07 23.15
C GLY A 483 -9.48 23.99 22.08
N LEU A 484 -10.39 24.26 21.15
CA LEU A 484 -10.79 23.31 20.13
C LEU A 484 -9.66 22.97 19.12
N ASP A 485 -8.67 23.84 18.97
CA ASP A 485 -7.59 23.64 18.00
C ASP A 485 -6.38 22.93 18.60
N SER A 486 -6.43 22.54 19.89
CA SER A 486 -5.40 21.76 20.57
C SER A 486 -5.17 20.40 19.87
N GLN A 487 -3.91 20.10 19.59
CA GLN A 487 -3.48 18.81 19.07
C GLN A 487 -3.65 17.71 20.13
N LEU A 488 -4.22 16.58 19.76
CA LEU A 488 -4.37 15.41 20.63
C LEU A 488 -3.40 14.29 20.26
N GLY A 489 -3.06 13.46 21.26
CA GLY A 489 -2.20 12.30 21.07
C GLY A 489 -0.74 12.57 21.35
N VAL A 490 0.15 11.65 20.94
CA VAL A 490 1.61 11.70 21.20
C VAL A 490 2.46 11.67 19.93
N TRP A 491 1.86 11.55 18.76
CA TRP A 491 2.58 11.41 17.49
C TRP A 491 3.06 12.75 16.93
N PHE A 492 2.48 13.84 17.40
CA PHE A 492 2.82 15.19 16.96
C PHE A 492 3.31 16.04 18.14
N ASP A 493 4.13 17.04 17.83
CA ASP A 493 4.60 18.00 18.82
C ASP A 493 3.41 18.73 19.49
N ASP A 494 3.55 19.07 20.76
CA ASP A 494 2.54 19.74 21.59
C ASP A 494 1.22 18.96 21.76
N GLY A 495 1.19 17.67 21.42
CA GLY A 495 -0.02 16.84 21.55
C GLY A 495 -0.40 16.52 23.00
N VAL A 496 -1.66 16.78 23.36
CA VAL A 496 -2.23 16.48 24.66
C VAL A 496 -2.65 15.02 24.74
N GLN A 497 -2.05 14.28 25.68
CA GLN A 497 -2.39 12.87 25.92
C GLN A 497 -3.66 12.77 26.75
N LEU A 498 -4.68 12.11 26.22
CA LEU A 498 -5.93 11.83 26.91
C LEU A 498 -5.94 10.45 27.56
N SER A 499 -6.67 10.33 28.67
CA SER A 499 -6.96 9.04 29.31
C SER A 499 -7.88 8.18 28.42
N GLY A 500 -7.94 6.85 28.69
CA GLY A 500 -8.85 5.95 27.97
C GLY A 500 -10.31 6.37 28.05
N GLY A 501 -10.75 6.86 29.23
CA GLY A 501 -12.10 7.37 29.45
C GLY A 501 -12.38 8.65 28.66
N GLN A 502 -11.41 9.59 28.60
CA GLN A 502 -11.56 10.81 27.79
C GLN A 502 -11.62 10.50 26.30
N TRP A 503 -10.81 9.57 25.77
CA TRP A 503 -10.94 9.10 24.40
C TRP A 503 -12.32 8.49 24.11
N GLN A 504 -12.91 7.78 25.09
CA GLN A 504 -14.25 7.22 24.97
C GLN A 504 -15.32 8.32 24.93
N LYS A 505 -15.21 9.34 25.80
CA LYS A 505 -16.08 10.52 25.77
C LYS A 505 -15.99 11.25 24.42
N LEU A 506 -14.80 11.38 23.80
CA LEU A 506 -14.66 11.94 22.46
C LEU A 506 -15.33 11.08 21.38
N ALA A 507 -15.24 9.76 21.46
CA ALA A 507 -15.94 8.87 20.54
C ALA A 507 -17.46 9.05 20.62
N LEU A 508 -18.00 9.24 21.82
CA LEU A 508 -19.41 9.57 22.03
C LEU A 508 -19.75 10.96 21.47
N SER A 509 -18.90 11.97 21.71
CA SER A 509 -19.09 13.33 21.17
C SER A 509 -19.22 13.32 19.65
N ARG A 510 -18.43 12.51 18.93
CA ARG A 510 -18.56 12.33 17.47
C ARG A 510 -19.94 11.84 17.06
N ALA A 511 -20.48 10.85 17.78
CA ALA A 511 -21.81 10.32 17.51
C ALA A 511 -22.89 11.36 17.80
N PHE A 512 -22.77 12.15 18.87
CA PHE A 512 -23.74 13.18 19.25
C PHE A 512 -23.61 14.46 18.42
N PHE A 513 -22.45 14.77 17.88
CA PHE A 513 -22.26 15.89 16.95
C PHE A 513 -23.05 15.71 15.66
N ARG A 514 -23.27 14.45 15.25
CA ARG A 514 -24.09 14.08 14.10
C ARG A 514 -25.57 14.13 14.48
N ASP A 515 -26.40 14.79 13.68
CA ASP A 515 -27.86 14.75 13.84
C ASP A 515 -28.39 13.43 13.29
N SER A 516 -28.45 12.43 14.15
CA SER A 516 -28.76 11.05 13.79
C SER A 516 -30.20 10.66 14.14
N ASP A 517 -30.81 9.77 13.35
CA ASP A 517 -32.11 9.18 13.63
C ASP A 517 -31.99 7.93 14.51
N ILE A 518 -30.85 7.24 14.42
CA ILE A 518 -30.50 6.06 15.23
C ILE A 518 -29.13 6.21 15.88
N TYR A 519 -29.04 5.83 17.15
CA TYR A 519 -27.78 5.72 17.89
C TYR A 519 -27.48 4.26 18.22
N ILE A 520 -26.24 3.84 17.92
CA ILE A 520 -25.74 2.49 18.19
C ILE A 520 -24.51 2.63 19.07
N LEU A 521 -24.62 2.16 20.32
CA LEU A 521 -23.58 2.32 21.32
C LEU A 521 -23.09 0.92 21.77
N ASP A 522 -21.90 0.54 21.31
CA ASP A 522 -21.27 -0.74 21.65
C ASP A 522 -20.29 -0.54 22.84
N GLU A 523 -20.69 -0.95 24.02
CA GLU A 523 -19.98 -0.81 25.30
C GLU A 523 -19.50 0.63 25.60
N PRO A 524 -20.39 1.62 25.58
CA PRO A 524 -20.01 3.04 25.63
C PRO A 524 -19.37 3.47 26.96
N SER A 525 -19.34 2.60 27.98
CA SER A 525 -18.86 2.91 29.35
C SER A 525 -17.68 2.03 29.78
N SER A 526 -17.07 1.24 28.91
CA SER A 526 -16.07 0.23 29.27
C SER A 526 -14.81 0.78 29.97
N ALA A 527 -14.43 2.04 29.70
CA ALA A 527 -13.26 2.70 30.26
C ALA A 527 -13.59 3.81 31.28
N LEU A 528 -14.87 3.93 31.70
CA LEU A 528 -15.32 4.96 32.62
C LEU A 528 -15.43 4.44 34.08
N ASP A 529 -15.20 5.33 35.02
CA ASP A 529 -15.51 5.10 36.44
C ASP A 529 -17.03 5.09 36.65
N PRO A 530 -17.55 4.53 37.77
CA PRO A 530 -18.98 4.39 38.00
C PRO A 530 -19.78 5.70 38.00
N ILE A 531 -19.18 6.81 38.42
CA ILE A 531 -19.85 8.12 38.46
C ILE A 531 -19.96 8.70 37.07
N SER A 532 -18.85 8.70 36.32
CA SER A 532 -18.80 9.14 34.93
C SER A 532 -19.70 8.28 34.04
N GLU A 533 -19.73 6.96 34.26
CA GLU A 533 -20.67 6.06 33.56
C GLU A 533 -22.12 6.47 33.82
N TYR A 534 -22.48 6.67 35.06
CA TYR A 534 -23.85 7.08 35.42
C TYR A 534 -24.27 8.38 34.72
N ASN A 535 -23.41 9.43 34.82
CA ASN A 535 -23.69 10.74 34.21
C ASN A 535 -23.81 10.63 32.70
N MET A 536 -22.90 9.92 32.05
CA MET A 536 -22.88 9.67 30.60
C MET A 536 -24.17 8.93 30.17
N LEU A 537 -24.57 7.88 30.88
CA LEU A 537 -25.79 7.13 30.57
C LEU A 537 -27.06 7.98 30.70
N CYS A 538 -27.14 8.85 31.73
CA CYS A 538 -28.27 9.80 31.87
C CYS A 538 -28.34 10.75 30.68
N LYS A 539 -27.22 11.36 30.29
CA LYS A 539 -27.16 12.25 29.12
C LYS A 539 -27.48 11.52 27.81
N CYS A 540 -26.98 10.29 27.60
CA CYS A 540 -27.34 9.45 26.46
C CYS A 540 -28.86 9.22 26.39
N CYS A 541 -29.50 8.88 27.54
CA CYS A 541 -30.95 8.63 27.56
C CYS A 541 -31.77 9.88 27.19
N GLU A 542 -31.33 11.07 27.64
CA GLU A 542 -31.99 12.34 27.30
C GLU A 542 -31.86 12.64 25.79
N LEU A 543 -30.66 12.53 25.25
CA LEU A 543 -30.38 12.80 23.83
C LEU A 543 -31.10 11.85 22.86
N ILE A 544 -31.27 10.59 23.29
CA ILE A 544 -31.88 9.54 22.44
C ILE A 544 -33.38 9.40 22.72
N LYS A 545 -33.98 10.30 23.53
CA LYS A 545 -35.37 10.16 23.98
C LYS A 545 -36.36 9.94 22.85
N ASP A 546 -36.25 10.70 21.76
CA ASP A 546 -37.15 10.67 20.59
C ASP A 546 -36.45 10.06 19.34
N LYS A 547 -35.43 9.24 19.55
CA LYS A 547 -34.61 8.61 18.51
C LYS A 547 -34.58 7.10 18.74
N MET A 548 -34.24 6.35 17.68
CA MET A 548 -33.98 4.91 17.79
C MET A 548 -32.64 4.66 18.51
N GLY A 549 -32.60 3.67 19.39
CA GLY A 549 -31.38 3.31 20.15
C GLY A 549 -31.10 1.81 20.17
N ILE A 550 -29.87 1.43 19.87
CA ILE A 550 -29.35 0.07 20.06
C ILE A 550 -28.16 0.14 21.01
N PHE A 551 -28.27 -0.54 22.14
CA PHE A 551 -27.24 -0.56 23.16
C PHE A 551 -26.65 -1.96 23.31
N ILE A 552 -25.35 -2.10 23.23
CA ILE A 552 -24.65 -3.31 23.64
C ILE A 552 -23.93 -3.02 24.95
N THR A 553 -24.22 -3.77 25.99
CA THR A 553 -23.53 -3.65 27.27
C THR A 553 -23.39 -5.01 27.94
N HIS A 554 -22.26 -5.20 28.60
CA HIS A 554 -22.05 -6.33 29.48
C HIS A 554 -22.52 -6.03 30.91
N ARG A 555 -22.88 -4.78 31.24
CA ARG A 555 -23.38 -4.34 32.57
C ARG A 555 -24.90 -4.34 32.57
N LEU A 556 -25.49 -5.47 32.96
CA LEU A 556 -26.93 -5.68 32.84
C LEU A 556 -27.79 -4.77 33.74
N PHE A 557 -27.23 -4.23 34.82
CA PHE A 557 -27.94 -3.25 35.67
C PHE A 557 -28.21 -1.91 34.94
N SER A 558 -27.33 -1.51 34.03
CA SER A 558 -27.50 -0.28 33.24
C SER A 558 -28.63 -0.39 32.22
N ILE A 559 -28.95 -1.62 31.77
CA ILE A 559 -29.97 -1.89 30.73
C ILE A 559 -31.35 -1.38 31.13
N LYS A 560 -31.74 -1.56 32.39
CA LYS A 560 -33.06 -1.14 32.91
C LYS A 560 -33.34 0.35 32.70
N ARG A 561 -32.30 1.17 32.59
CA ARG A 561 -32.41 2.60 32.32
C ARG A 561 -32.38 2.98 30.85
N MET A 562 -31.59 2.25 30.06
CA MET A 562 -31.29 2.59 28.67
C MET A 562 -32.27 2.01 27.68
N ALA A 563 -32.84 0.87 27.95
CA ALA A 563 -33.64 0.11 26.99
C ALA A 563 -35.00 -0.28 27.53
N ALA A 564 -36.02 -0.11 26.69
CA ALA A 564 -37.36 -0.59 26.98
C ALA A 564 -37.51 -2.09 26.67
N GLU A 565 -36.70 -2.62 25.76
CA GLU A 565 -36.73 -3.98 25.29
C GLU A 565 -35.33 -4.59 25.26
N ILE A 566 -35.22 -5.87 25.61
CA ILE A 566 -33.97 -6.62 25.65
C ILE A 566 -34.04 -7.76 24.66
N VAL A 567 -33.07 -7.84 23.78
CA VAL A 567 -32.89 -8.90 22.80
C VAL A 567 -31.68 -9.73 23.18
N VAL A 568 -31.89 -11.01 23.46
CA VAL A 568 -30.85 -11.90 23.98
C VAL A 568 -30.34 -12.80 22.85
N LEU A 569 -29.05 -12.67 22.53
CA LEU A 569 -28.38 -13.49 21.53
C LEU A 569 -27.58 -14.59 22.18
N LYS A 570 -27.73 -15.81 21.63
CA LYS A 570 -26.94 -16.99 21.98
C LYS A 570 -26.60 -17.77 20.72
N ASN A 571 -25.30 -18.01 20.49
CA ASN A 571 -24.80 -18.75 19.32
C ASN A 571 -25.32 -18.24 17.95
N GLY A 572 -25.46 -16.92 17.83
CA GLY A 572 -25.92 -16.28 16.59
C GLY A 572 -27.43 -16.22 16.40
N GLU A 573 -28.26 -16.70 17.35
CA GLU A 573 -29.72 -16.71 17.27
C GLU A 573 -30.33 -15.84 18.40
N ILE A 574 -31.48 -15.22 18.15
CA ILE A 574 -32.27 -14.57 19.20
C ILE A 574 -33.02 -15.66 19.97
N VAL A 575 -32.69 -15.83 21.24
CA VAL A 575 -33.30 -16.87 22.10
C VAL A 575 -34.40 -16.31 22.99
N GLU A 576 -34.30 -15.02 23.35
CA GLU A 576 -35.29 -14.34 24.20
C GLU A 576 -35.43 -12.89 23.75
N ASN A 577 -36.64 -12.36 23.88
CA ASN A 577 -36.99 -10.96 23.65
C ASN A 577 -38.08 -10.50 24.62
N GLY A 578 -37.92 -9.31 25.22
CA GLY A 578 -38.90 -8.72 26.11
C GLY A 578 -38.33 -7.67 27.07
N THR A 579 -39.19 -7.19 27.99
CA THR A 579 -38.77 -6.27 29.04
C THR A 579 -37.97 -7.03 30.13
N HIS A 580 -37.17 -6.29 30.90
CA HIS A 580 -36.42 -6.85 32.04
C HIS A 580 -37.28 -7.72 32.95
N GLU A 581 -38.47 -7.22 33.34
CA GLU A 581 -39.39 -7.91 34.24
C GLU A 581 -39.90 -9.23 33.65
N LYS A 582 -40.29 -9.20 32.36
CA LYS A 582 -40.77 -10.40 31.66
C LYS A 582 -39.68 -11.47 31.56
N LEU A 583 -38.46 -11.07 31.25
CA LEU A 583 -37.34 -12.00 31.10
C LEU A 583 -36.85 -12.56 32.43
N MET A 584 -36.89 -11.77 33.50
CA MET A 584 -36.59 -12.26 34.86
C MET A 584 -37.63 -13.29 35.34
N ASN A 585 -38.93 -12.99 35.10
CA ASN A 585 -40.02 -13.93 35.47
C ASN A 585 -40.01 -15.21 34.65
N LYS A 586 -39.45 -15.19 33.45
CA LYS A 586 -39.30 -16.39 32.61
C LYS A 586 -38.21 -17.35 33.10
N ASP A 587 -37.32 -16.88 33.98
CA ASP A 587 -36.17 -17.59 34.54
C ASP A 587 -35.32 -18.30 33.48
N GLY A 588 -35.14 -17.59 32.33
CA GLY A 588 -34.44 -18.11 31.16
C GLY A 588 -32.95 -17.74 31.13
N TYR A 589 -32.40 -17.68 29.93
CA TYR A 589 -30.98 -17.39 29.74
C TYR A 589 -30.61 -15.95 30.17
N TYR A 590 -31.52 -14.97 29.98
CA TYR A 590 -31.32 -13.62 30.49
C TYR A 590 -31.24 -13.58 32.02
N ALA A 591 -32.19 -14.23 32.71
CA ALA A 591 -32.20 -14.26 34.16
C ALA A 591 -30.93 -14.95 34.71
N TYR A 592 -30.49 -16.04 34.07
CA TYR A 592 -29.22 -16.67 34.39
C TYR A 592 -28.04 -15.70 34.31
N LEU A 593 -27.88 -14.95 33.16
CA LEU A 593 -26.79 -13.98 32.98
C LEU A 593 -26.86 -12.84 34.02
N TYR A 594 -28.05 -12.33 34.28
CA TYR A 594 -28.29 -11.26 35.25
C TYR A 594 -27.92 -11.69 36.69
N ASN A 595 -28.36 -12.86 37.10
CA ASN A 595 -28.08 -13.39 38.43
C ASN A 595 -26.60 -13.69 38.63
N MET A 596 -25.91 -14.18 37.61
CA MET A 596 -24.44 -14.41 37.67
C MET A 596 -23.67 -13.10 37.90
N GLN A 597 -24.06 -12.00 37.26
CA GLN A 597 -23.42 -10.71 37.51
C GLN A 597 -23.68 -10.16 38.92
N ASN A 598 -24.89 -10.32 39.44
CA ASN A 598 -25.23 -9.87 40.80
C ASN A 598 -24.54 -10.71 41.90
N LEU A 599 -24.24 -12.00 41.65
CA LEU A 599 -23.49 -12.80 42.59
C LEU A 599 -22.03 -12.34 42.73
N ASP A 600 -21.40 -11.92 41.61
CA ASP A 600 -20.04 -11.37 41.62
C ASP A 600 -19.96 -10.02 42.39
N GLU A 601 -20.97 -9.15 42.27
CA GLU A 601 -21.04 -7.91 43.05
C GLU A 601 -21.26 -8.15 44.54
N SER A 602 -22.02 -9.14 44.90
CA SER A 602 -22.23 -9.49 46.34
C SER A 602 -21.00 -10.06 47.00
N ILE A 603 -20.14 -10.76 46.25
CA ILE A 603 -18.86 -11.31 46.73
C ILE A 603 -17.78 -10.24 46.80
N SER A 604 -17.82 -9.22 45.90
CA SER A 604 -16.87 -8.09 45.91
C SER A 604 -17.14 -7.06 47.02
N ASN A 605 -18.30 -7.10 47.65
CA ASN A 605 -18.71 -6.23 48.78
C ASN A 605 -18.52 -6.92 50.15
N LEU A 606 -17.95 -8.10 50.21
CA LEU A 606 -17.49 -8.81 51.39
C LEU A 606 -15.95 -8.76 51.47
#